data_a3b054d2c220bd403e59c23b2eb3dc23
#
_entry.id   a3b054d2c220bd403e59c23b2eb3dc23
#
_cell.length_a   1.000
_cell.length_b   1.000
_cell.length_c   1.000
_cell.angle_alpha   90.00
_cell.angle_beta   90.00
_cell.angle_gamma   90.00
#
_symmetry.space_group_name_H-M   'P 1'
#
loop_
_entity.id
_entity.type
_entity.pdbx_description
1 polymer ?
#
loop_
_entity_poly.entity_id
_entity_poly.type
_entity_poly.pdbx_seq_one_letter_code
_entity_poly.pdbx_strand_id
1 'polypeptide(L)'
;KDTLFYPEGLEQYLRSELENAKKIHDKPSFLKGDFEDKKGKVEFVIQWHDNKNNFTKSFANTVPTANGGTHESGFRAGIAKAIRKFAKVKNNKTVIKASQDDIFNNASYIVSVFIGNPEFEGQTKNRLSSAFVLKYCDQTVSVLFEDWLNRNSKAAKSIIDFIEEKIRERNLYELNDNVERQTSFRKIRLPGKLADCASDKTEGTELFIVEGDSAGGSAK
;
A
#
# COMPACT_ATOMS: atom_id res chain seq x y z
N LYS A 1 25.78 24.28 8.46
CA LYS A 1 24.47 24.93 8.33
C LYS A 1 24.05 24.70 6.88
N ASP A 2 23.20 23.70 6.64
CA ASP A 2 22.76 23.37 5.31
C ASP A 2 21.57 24.26 4.94
N THR A 3 21.58 24.79 3.72
CA THR A 3 20.48 25.58 3.19
C THR A 3 19.69 24.69 2.23
N LEU A 4 18.46 24.32 2.62
CA LEU A 4 17.55 23.58 1.77
C LEU A 4 16.71 24.57 0.94
N PHE A 5 16.70 24.39 -0.36
CA PHE A 5 15.98 25.24 -1.30
C PHE A 5 15.24 24.40 -2.33
N TYR A 6 13.92 24.43 -2.27
CA TYR A 6 13.02 23.66 -3.14
C TYR A 6 12.09 24.61 -3.93
N PRO A 7 12.56 25.28 -4.99
CA PRO A 7 11.76 26.24 -5.75
C PRO A 7 10.54 25.59 -6.43
N GLU A 8 10.60 24.31 -6.77
CA GLU A 8 9.48 23.56 -7.34
C GLU A 8 8.66 22.85 -6.24
N GLY A 9 8.87 23.19 -4.96
CA GLY A 9 8.10 22.70 -3.82
C GLY A 9 8.14 21.18 -3.64
N LEU A 10 6.96 20.56 -3.41
CA LEU A 10 6.83 19.13 -3.11
C LEU A 10 7.32 18.23 -4.25
N GLU A 11 7.20 18.68 -5.50
CA GLU A 11 7.66 17.90 -6.65
C GLU A 11 9.18 17.72 -6.64
N GLN A 12 9.92 18.80 -6.42
CA GLN A 12 11.37 18.74 -6.33
C GLN A 12 11.82 17.91 -5.12
N TYR A 13 11.13 18.07 -3.99
CA TYR A 13 11.45 17.31 -2.78
C TYR A 13 11.28 15.79 -3.02
N LEU A 14 10.15 15.35 -3.56
CA LEU A 14 9.97 13.93 -3.87
C LEU A 14 10.97 13.43 -4.92
N ARG A 15 11.31 14.27 -5.91
CA ARG A 15 12.26 13.91 -6.96
C ARG A 15 13.67 13.68 -6.41
N SER A 16 14.12 14.48 -5.43
CA SER A 16 15.42 14.31 -4.78
C SER A 16 15.48 13.02 -3.96
N GLU A 17 14.40 12.66 -3.27
CA GLU A 17 14.33 11.41 -2.51
C GLU A 17 14.32 10.15 -3.41
N LEU A 18 13.85 10.29 -4.64
CA LEU A 18 13.76 9.20 -5.62
C LEU A 18 14.85 9.28 -6.71
N GLU A 19 15.97 9.94 -6.47
CA GLU A 19 17.01 10.16 -7.48
C GLU A 19 17.51 8.84 -8.07
N ASN A 20 17.72 7.82 -7.23
CA ASN A 20 18.26 6.52 -7.62
C ASN A 20 17.20 5.45 -7.94
N ALA A 21 15.91 5.79 -7.94
CA ALA A 21 14.85 4.85 -8.24
C ALA A 21 14.47 4.90 -9.73
N LYS A 22 14.24 3.72 -10.33
CA LYS A 22 13.67 3.65 -11.68
C LYS A 22 12.19 4.00 -11.61
N LYS A 23 11.85 5.13 -12.21
CA LYS A 23 10.50 5.71 -12.20
C LYS A 23 9.64 5.05 -13.28
N ILE A 24 8.37 4.82 -12.97
CA ILE A 24 7.41 4.20 -13.90
C ILE A 24 6.85 5.23 -14.89
N HIS A 25 6.87 6.51 -14.53
CA HIS A 25 6.52 7.63 -15.40
C HIS A 25 7.49 8.80 -15.19
N ASP A 26 7.67 9.61 -16.21
CA ASP A 26 8.77 10.58 -16.32
C ASP A 26 8.82 11.63 -15.19
N LYS A 27 7.68 12.16 -14.78
CA LYS A 27 7.58 13.20 -13.76
C LYS A 27 6.61 12.81 -12.64
N PRO A 28 6.92 13.17 -11.38
CA PRO A 28 5.94 13.03 -10.29
C PRO A 28 4.64 13.76 -10.65
N SER A 29 3.52 13.18 -10.24
CA SER A 29 2.20 13.80 -10.41
C SER A 29 1.97 14.80 -9.28
N PHE A 30 2.34 16.07 -9.48
CA PHE A 30 2.00 17.16 -8.54
C PHE A 30 0.62 17.73 -8.85
N LEU A 31 -0.26 17.74 -7.88
CA LEU A 31 -1.62 18.25 -7.99
C LEU A 31 -2.02 19.03 -6.74
N LYS A 32 -2.86 20.02 -6.93
CA LYS A 32 -3.43 20.82 -5.85
C LYS A 32 -4.88 21.17 -6.15
N GLY A 33 -5.69 21.28 -5.11
CA GLY A 33 -7.08 21.71 -5.24
C GLY A 33 -7.69 22.16 -3.93
N ASP A 34 -8.70 22.99 -4.05
CA ASP A 34 -9.47 23.48 -2.91
C ASP A 34 -10.54 22.47 -2.53
N PHE A 35 -10.81 22.37 -1.23
CA PHE A 35 -11.96 21.62 -0.71
C PHE A 35 -13.25 22.33 -1.04
N GLU A 36 -14.30 21.55 -1.21
CA GLU A 36 -15.66 22.08 -1.32
C GLU A 36 -15.97 22.99 -0.13
N ASP A 37 -16.78 24.03 -0.34
CA ASP A 37 -17.13 25.05 0.66
C ASP A 37 -15.95 25.86 1.22
N LYS A 38 -14.82 25.94 0.52
CA LYS A 38 -13.61 26.67 0.95
C LYS A 38 -13.07 26.28 2.33
N LYS A 39 -13.34 25.05 2.77
CA LYS A 39 -12.91 24.53 4.08
C LYS A 39 -11.43 24.20 4.18
N GLY A 40 -10.70 24.35 3.10
CA GLY A 40 -9.27 24.10 3.05
C GLY A 40 -8.81 23.75 1.65
N LYS A 41 -7.57 23.30 1.55
CA LYS A 41 -6.97 22.82 0.29
C LYS A 41 -6.07 21.62 0.55
N VAL A 42 -5.85 20.85 -0.50
CA VAL A 42 -4.88 19.75 -0.52
C VAL A 42 -3.86 19.99 -1.63
N GLU A 43 -2.61 19.72 -1.32
CA GLU A 43 -1.51 19.62 -2.28
C GLU A 43 -0.86 18.27 -2.11
N PHE A 44 -0.56 17.59 -3.20
CA PHE A 44 0.10 16.30 -3.14
C PHE A 44 0.96 16.03 -4.35
N VAL A 45 1.92 15.16 -4.15
CA VAL A 45 2.76 14.61 -5.22
C VAL A 45 2.87 13.11 -5.02
N ILE A 46 2.81 12.35 -6.10
CA ILE A 46 2.93 10.90 -6.08
C ILE A 46 3.74 10.39 -7.29
N GLN A 47 4.55 9.37 -7.06
CA GLN A 47 5.40 8.72 -8.07
C GLN A 47 5.46 7.21 -7.81
N TRP A 48 5.18 6.39 -8.82
CA TRP A 48 5.45 4.96 -8.81
C TRP A 48 6.88 4.67 -9.29
N HIS A 49 7.53 3.69 -8.67
CA HIS A 49 8.93 3.32 -8.94
C HIS A 49 9.16 1.83 -8.61
N ASP A 50 10.29 1.29 -9.03
CA ASP A 50 10.63 -0.12 -8.80
C ASP A 50 11.36 -0.40 -7.47
N ASN A 51 11.66 0.63 -6.69
CA ASN A 51 12.31 0.47 -5.39
C ASN A 51 11.32 -0.10 -4.36
N LYS A 52 11.78 -1.02 -3.51
CA LYS A 52 10.96 -1.63 -2.45
C LYS A 52 10.66 -0.67 -1.29
N ASN A 53 11.50 0.34 -1.07
CA ASN A 53 11.32 1.31 0.01
C ASN A 53 10.53 2.52 -0.49
N ASN A 54 9.34 2.70 0.04
CA ASN A 54 8.51 3.86 -0.24
C ASN A 54 8.89 5.05 0.66
N PHE A 55 8.99 6.22 0.06
CA PHE A 55 9.09 7.48 0.79
C PHE A 55 7.72 8.10 0.93
N THR A 56 7.22 8.24 2.16
CA THR A 56 5.92 8.81 2.44
C THR A 56 6.01 9.90 3.49
N LYS A 57 5.43 11.05 3.20
CA LYS A 57 5.33 12.18 4.14
C LYS A 57 3.94 12.80 4.08
N SER A 58 3.45 13.18 5.24
CA SER A 58 2.17 13.89 5.34
C SER A 58 2.29 15.12 6.24
N PHE A 59 1.55 16.16 5.90
CA PHE A 59 1.57 17.44 6.59
C PHE A 59 0.16 18.01 6.76
N ALA A 60 -0.08 18.68 7.88
CA ALA A 60 -1.27 19.49 8.12
C ALA A 60 -0.85 20.89 8.58
N ASN A 61 -1.22 21.93 7.80
CA ASN A 61 -0.77 23.31 8.00
C ASN A 61 0.74 23.42 8.21
N THR A 62 1.53 22.78 7.35
CA THR A 62 2.99 22.69 7.40
C THR A 62 3.58 21.86 8.54
N VAL A 63 2.75 21.42 9.50
CA VAL A 63 3.19 20.55 10.61
C VAL A 63 3.32 19.11 10.10
N PRO A 64 4.47 18.44 10.26
CA PRO A 64 4.62 17.05 9.87
C PRO A 64 3.76 16.14 10.75
N THR A 65 3.03 15.23 10.11
CA THR A 65 2.18 14.24 10.77
C THR A 65 2.78 12.85 10.59
N ALA A 66 3.76 12.52 11.43
CA ALA A 66 4.54 11.28 11.29
C ALA A 66 3.68 10.00 11.34
N ASN A 67 2.55 10.03 12.04
CA ASN A 67 1.59 8.94 12.14
C ASN A 67 0.39 9.12 11.19
N GLY A 68 0.53 9.97 10.18
CA GLY A 68 -0.52 10.22 9.18
C GLY A 68 -1.76 10.90 9.73
N GLY A 69 -2.92 10.39 9.38
CA GLY A 69 -4.21 10.86 9.86
C GLY A 69 -5.29 10.85 8.79
N THR A 70 -6.38 11.57 9.06
CA THR A 70 -7.58 11.61 8.20
C THR A 70 -7.29 12.12 6.78
N HIS A 71 -6.36 13.07 6.62
CA HIS A 71 -5.95 13.61 5.32
C HIS A 71 -5.20 12.56 4.47
N GLU A 72 -4.30 11.80 5.08
CA GLU A 72 -3.57 10.73 4.38
C GLU A 72 -4.51 9.58 4.01
N SER A 73 -5.40 9.19 4.93
CA SER A 73 -6.42 8.17 4.66
C SER A 73 -7.34 8.60 3.52
N GLY A 74 -7.79 9.86 3.51
CA GLY A 74 -8.59 10.43 2.42
C GLY A 74 -7.83 10.51 1.10
N PHE A 75 -6.56 10.91 1.13
CA PHE A 75 -5.68 10.91 -0.05
C PHE A 75 -5.54 9.51 -0.65
N ARG A 76 -5.22 8.50 0.17
CA ARG A 76 -5.09 7.11 -0.31
C ARG A 76 -6.41 6.57 -0.87
N ALA A 77 -7.54 6.89 -0.23
CA ALA A 77 -8.86 6.50 -0.73
C ALA A 77 -9.15 7.15 -2.09
N GLY A 78 -8.90 8.45 -2.24
CA GLY A 78 -9.12 9.22 -3.47
C GLY A 78 -8.28 8.72 -4.65
N ILE A 79 -6.98 8.49 -4.45
CA ILE A 79 -6.09 7.90 -5.48
C ILE A 79 -6.57 6.51 -5.89
N ALA A 80 -6.88 5.64 -4.92
CA ALA A 80 -7.34 4.28 -5.21
C ALA A 80 -8.66 4.27 -5.99
N LYS A 81 -9.57 5.16 -5.66
CA LYS A 81 -10.86 5.34 -6.36
C LYS A 81 -10.65 5.78 -7.81
N ALA A 82 -9.79 6.78 -8.04
CA ALA A 82 -9.47 7.27 -9.37
C ALA A 82 -8.82 6.18 -10.24
N ILE A 83 -7.84 5.44 -9.70
CA ILE A 83 -7.16 4.34 -10.41
C ILE A 83 -8.15 3.23 -10.78
N ARG A 84 -9.00 2.78 -9.83
CA ARG A 84 -10.00 1.74 -10.12
C ARG A 84 -11.01 2.19 -11.17
N LYS A 85 -11.43 3.46 -11.13
CA LYS A 85 -12.35 4.03 -12.12
C LYS A 85 -11.71 4.06 -13.50
N PHE A 86 -10.45 4.48 -13.61
CA PHE A 86 -9.70 4.46 -14.85
C PHE A 86 -9.48 3.03 -15.38
N ALA A 87 -9.13 2.09 -14.50
CA ALA A 87 -8.99 0.67 -14.83
C ALA A 87 -10.31 0.06 -15.33
N LYS A 88 -11.46 0.50 -14.81
CA LYS A 88 -12.79 0.09 -15.29
C LYS A 88 -13.02 0.52 -16.74
N VAL A 89 -12.65 1.76 -17.10
CA VAL A 89 -12.76 2.25 -18.48
C VAL A 89 -11.85 1.43 -19.42
N LYS A 90 -10.70 0.95 -18.93
CA LYS A 90 -9.77 0.10 -19.69
C LYS A 90 -10.05 -1.39 -19.60
N ASN A 91 -11.14 -1.81 -18.93
CA ASN A 91 -11.51 -3.21 -18.71
C ASN A 91 -10.44 -4.08 -18.02
N ASN A 92 -9.57 -3.46 -17.20
CA ASN A 92 -8.54 -4.17 -16.44
C ASN A 92 -9.14 -4.76 -15.15
N LYS A 93 -9.58 -6.03 -15.22
CA LYS A 93 -10.25 -6.72 -14.10
C LYS A 93 -9.38 -6.89 -12.86
N THR A 94 -8.07 -6.98 -13.02
CA THR A 94 -7.10 -7.16 -11.92
C THR A 94 -7.04 -5.89 -11.06
N VAL A 95 -6.81 -4.73 -11.69
CA VAL A 95 -6.65 -3.46 -10.99
C VAL A 95 -7.97 -2.93 -10.43
N ILE A 96 -9.11 -3.27 -11.03
CA ILE A 96 -10.45 -2.93 -10.47
C ILE A 96 -10.62 -3.54 -9.07
N LYS A 97 -10.10 -4.75 -8.83
CA LYS A 97 -10.21 -5.48 -7.56
C LYS A 97 -9.03 -5.23 -6.62
N ALA A 98 -8.04 -4.45 -7.05
CA ALA A 98 -6.85 -4.16 -6.25
C ALA A 98 -7.20 -3.51 -4.91
N SER A 99 -6.55 -3.93 -3.84
CA SER A 99 -6.63 -3.27 -2.53
C SER A 99 -5.96 -1.89 -2.59
N GLN A 100 -6.11 -1.07 -1.54
CA GLN A 100 -5.34 0.17 -1.45
C GLN A 100 -3.84 -0.12 -1.37
N ASP A 101 -3.46 -1.14 -0.63
CA ASP A 101 -2.06 -1.49 -0.44
C ASP A 101 -1.42 -2.00 -1.75
N ASP A 102 -2.17 -2.71 -2.59
CA ASP A 102 -1.70 -3.07 -3.93
C ASP A 102 -1.40 -1.85 -4.80
N ILE A 103 -2.28 -0.85 -4.74
CA ILE A 103 -2.14 0.39 -5.51
C ILE A 103 -0.96 1.23 -5.01
N PHE A 104 -0.73 1.26 -3.70
CA PHE A 104 0.36 2.02 -3.08
C PHE A 104 1.65 1.22 -2.92
N ASN A 105 1.66 -0.05 -3.32
CA ASN A 105 2.90 -0.81 -3.39
C ASN A 105 3.85 -0.16 -4.40
N ASN A 106 5.08 0.13 -3.96
CA ASN A 106 6.06 0.85 -4.78
C ASN A 106 5.62 2.27 -5.22
N ALA A 107 4.83 2.96 -4.39
CA ALA A 107 4.45 4.36 -4.58
C ALA A 107 4.98 5.24 -3.45
N SER A 108 5.74 6.27 -3.81
CA SER A 108 6.18 7.31 -2.89
C SER A 108 5.34 8.56 -3.07
N TYR A 109 5.01 9.23 -1.97
CA TYR A 109 4.16 10.41 -2.01
C TYR A 109 4.42 11.38 -0.87
N ILE A 110 4.05 12.62 -1.11
CA ILE A 110 3.94 13.67 -0.10
C ILE A 110 2.53 14.26 -0.22
N VAL A 111 1.81 14.36 0.89
CA VAL A 111 0.50 15.00 0.96
C VAL A 111 0.50 16.10 2.01
N SER A 112 -0.04 17.26 1.67
CA SER A 112 -0.16 18.40 2.56
C SER A 112 -1.56 18.98 2.49
N VAL A 113 -2.18 19.21 3.64
CA VAL A 113 -3.49 19.88 3.73
C VAL A 113 -3.37 21.18 4.49
N PHE A 114 -4.18 22.17 4.09
CA PHE A 114 -4.29 23.46 4.75
C PHE A 114 -5.75 23.67 5.11
N ILE A 115 -6.05 23.72 6.41
CA ILE A 115 -7.39 23.79 6.96
C ILE A 115 -7.46 24.79 8.11
N GLY A 116 -8.64 25.39 8.33
CA GLY A 116 -8.79 26.47 9.31
C GLY A 116 -8.54 26.04 10.75
N ASN A 117 -9.15 24.94 11.20
CA ASN A 117 -9.08 24.45 12.58
C ASN A 117 -8.68 22.98 12.60
N PRO A 118 -7.38 22.66 12.57
CA PRO A 118 -6.93 21.28 12.62
C PRO A 118 -7.03 20.71 14.04
N GLU A 119 -7.63 19.54 14.15
CA GLU A 119 -7.63 18.72 15.36
C GLU A 119 -6.58 17.62 15.23
N PHE A 120 -5.77 17.41 16.27
CA PHE A 120 -4.72 16.42 16.31
C PHE A 120 -4.90 15.45 17.48
N GLU A 121 -4.42 14.23 17.29
CA GLU A 121 -4.27 13.30 18.41
C GLU A 121 -3.04 13.70 19.25
N GLY A 122 -3.29 14.11 20.50
CA GLY A 122 -2.26 14.45 21.46
C GLY A 122 -1.53 15.77 21.19
N GLN A 123 -0.67 16.14 22.12
CA GLN A 123 0.08 17.40 22.11
C GLN A 123 1.18 17.45 21.07
N THR A 124 1.72 16.29 20.67
CA THR A 124 2.82 16.17 19.69
C THR A 124 2.38 16.40 18.25
N LYS A 125 1.08 16.48 17.98
CA LYS A 125 0.47 16.72 16.65
C LYS A 125 0.91 15.73 15.57
N ASN A 126 1.30 14.54 15.97
CA ASN A 126 1.83 13.52 15.04
C ASN A 126 0.75 12.91 14.12
N ARG A 127 -0.53 13.11 14.45
CA ARG A 127 -1.64 12.57 13.67
C ARG A 127 -2.81 13.54 13.60
N LEU A 128 -3.29 13.81 12.38
CA LEU A 128 -4.49 14.64 12.17
C LEU A 128 -5.75 13.79 12.40
N SER A 129 -6.67 14.29 13.24
CA SER A 129 -7.92 13.61 13.61
C SER A 129 -9.20 14.28 13.07
N SER A 130 -9.10 15.48 12.48
CA SER A 130 -10.26 16.21 11.92
C SER A 130 -11.07 15.35 10.95
N ALA A 131 -12.23 14.85 11.37
CA ALA A 131 -13.02 13.84 10.63
C ALA A 131 -13.47 14.32 9.24
N PHE A 132 -13.83 15.61 9.10
CA PHE A 132 -14.28 16.17 7.83
C PHE A 132 -13.21 16.13 6.73
N VAL A 133 -11.93 16.17 7.10
CA VAL A 133 -10.80 16.19 6.15
C VAL A 133 -10.74 14.90 5.34
N LEU A 134 -11.09 13.76 5.94
CA LEU A 134 -11.10 12.48 5.23
C LEU A 134 -12.00 12.55 4.00
N LYS A 135 -13.22 13.00 4.17
CA LYS A 135 -14.22 13.10 3.09
C LYS A 135 -13.80 14.10 2.01
N TYR A 136 -13.42 15.31 2.42
CA TYR A 136 -13.04 16.36 1.46
C TYR A 136 -11.75 15.98 0.70
N CYS A 137 -10.78 15.38 1.39
CA CYS A 137 -9.56 14.92 0.76
C CYS A 137 -9.83 13.79 -0.26
N ASP A 138 -10.62 12.76 0.10
CA ASP A 138 -11.04 11.70 -0.84
C ASP A 138 -11.71 12.27 -2.09
N GLN A 139 -12.69 13.16 -1.91
CA GLN A 139 -13.42 13.75 -3.02
C GLN A 139 -12.52 14.57 -3.93
N THR A 140 -11.77 15.53 -3.37
CA THR A 140 -10.91 16.44 -4.13
C THR A 140 -9.79 15.69 -4.84
N VAL A 141 -9.09 14.80 -4.13
CA VAL A 141 -7.99 14.01 -4.70
C VAL A 141 -8.49 13.08 -5.80
N SER A 142 -9.65 12.44 -5.61
CA SER A 142 -10.23 11.55 -6.61
C SER A 142 -10.50 12.29 -7.92
N VAL A 143 -11.10 13.47 -7.88
CA VAL A 143 -11.40 14.28 -9.06
C VAL A 143 -10.12 14.78 -9.75
N LEU A 144 -9.19 15.35 -8.98
CA LEU A 144 -7.93 15.85 -9.51
C LEU A 144 -7.10 14.76 -10.18
N PHE A 145 -7.00 13.60 -9.53
CA PHE A 145 -6.18 12.53 -10.05
C PHE A 145 -6.84 11.81 -11.24
N GLU A 146 -8.15 11.69 -11.26
CA GLU A 146 -8.90 11.20 -12.41
C GLU A 146 -8.68 12.09 -13.65
N ASP A 147 -8.76 13.41 -13.49
CA ASP A 147 -8.47 14.37 -14.55
C ASP A 147 -7.02 14.24 -15.04
N TRP A 148 -6.07 14.11 -14.12
CA TRP A 148 -4.67 13.89 -14.46
C TRP A 148 -4.45 12.59 -15.26
N LEU A 149 -5.05 11.48 -14.84
CA LEU A 149 -4.97 10.19 -15.57
C LEU A 149 -5.52 10.30 -16.99
N ASN A 150 -6.62 11.02 -17.17
CA ASN A 150 -7.22 11.24 -18.48
C ASN A 150 -6.34 12.08 -19.40
N ARG A 151 -5.71 13.14 -18.86
CA ARG A 151 -4.80 14.00 -19.63
C ARG A 151 -3.45 13.35 -19.93
N ASN A 152 -3.00 12.44 -19.08
CA ASN A 152 -1.69 11.78 -19.17
C ASN A 152 -1.85 10.27 -19.47
N SER A 153 -2.58 9.94 -20.52
CA SER A 153 -2.98 8.55 -20.81
C SER A 153 -1.81 7.56 -20.94
N LYS A 154 -0.63 8.01 -21.42
CA LYS A 154 0.59 7.18 -21.48
C LYS A 154 1.10 6.83 -20.09
N ALA A 155 1.25 7.82 -19.22
CA ALA A 155 1.66 7.61 -17.84
C ALA A 155 0.63 6.76 -17.06
N ALA A 156 -0.66 7.05 -17.26
CA ALA A 156 -1.76 6.29 -16.65
C ALA A 156 -1.71 4.81 -17.04
N LYS A 157 -1.44 4.51 -18.32
CA LYS A 157 -1.27 3.13 -18.78
C LYS A 157 -0.07 2.46 -18.10
N SER A 158 1.08 3.12 -18.06
CA SER A 158 2.28 2.57 -17.40
C SER A 158 2.05 2.28 -15.92
N ILE A 159 1.30 3.15 -15.21
CA ILE A 159 0.94 2.93 -13.80
C ILE A 159 0.02 1.71 -13.66
N ILE A 160 -1.02 1.58 -14.49
CA ILE A 160 -1.95 0.45 -14.45
C ILE A 160 -1.23 -0.87 -14.74
N ASP A 161 -0.40 -0.90 -15.79
CA ASP A 161 0.35 -2.09 -16.19
C ASP A 161 1.33 -2.52 -15.07
N PHE A 162 1.98 -1.56 -14.42
CA PHE A 162 2.87 -1.80 -13.30
C PHE A 162 2.15 -2.36 -12.06
N ILE A 163 1.02 -1.76 -11.68
CA ILE A 163 0.20 -2.26 -10.55
C ILE A 163 -0.28 -3.69 -10.84
N GLU A 164 -0.73 -3.96 -12.06
CA GLU A 164 -1.16 -5.29 -12.47
C GLU A 164 -0.02 -6.32 -12.38
N GLU A 165 1.17 -5.96 -12.82
CA GLU A 165 2.37 -6.81 -12.74
C GLU A 165 2.70 -7.13 -11.27
N LYS A 166 2.70 -6.12 -10.38
CA LYS A 166 2.96 -6.33 -8.95
C LYS A 166 1.93 -7.22 -8.26
N ILE A 167 0.66 -7.09 -8.62
CA ILE A 167 -0.39 -7.98 -8.12
C ILE A 167 -0.15 -9.43 -8.60
N ARG A 168 0.23 -9.62 -9.86
CA ARG A 168 0.53 -10.96 -10.40
C ARG A 168 1.75 -11.58 -9.71
N GLU A 169 2.83 -10.81 -9.52
CA GLU A 169 4.01 -11.26 -8.79
C GLU A 169 3.64 -11.74 -7.38
N ARG A 170 2.88 -10.92 -6.62
CA ARG A 170 2.43 -11.30 -5.28
C ARG A 170 1.63 -12.60 -5.29
N ASN A 171 0.66 -12.72 -6.18
CA ASN A 171 -0.19 -13.92 -6.27
C ASN A 171 0.63 -15.17 -6.59
N LEU A 172 1.68 -15.06 -7.44
CA LEU A 172 2.59 -16.16 -7.73
C LEU A 172 3.42 -16.56 -6.50
N TYR A 173 3.91 -15.57 -5.72
CA TYR A 173 4.63 -15.85 -4.48
C TYR A 173 3.73 -16.56 -3.45
N GLU A 174 2.49 -16.09 -3.28
CA GLU A 174 1.52 -16.72 -2.38
C GLU A 174 1.17 -18.16 -2.79
N LEU A 175 1.05 -18.44 -4.09
CA LEU A 175 0.84 -19.79 -4.60
C LEU A 175 2.06 -20.69 -4.36
N ASN A 176 3.27 -20.22 -4.61
CA ASN A 176 4.49 -20.98 -4.39
C ASN A 176 4.71 -21.26 -2.89
N ASP A 177 4.49 -20.26 -2.03
CA ASP A 177 4.62 -20.41 -0.57
C ASP A 177 3.62 -21.43 -0.02
N ASN A 178 2.40 -21.45 -0.54
CA ASN A 178 1.39 -22.46 -0.18
C ASN A 178 1.78 -23.86 -0.67
N VAL A 179 2.38 -23.98 -1.88
CA VAL A 179 2.87 -25.26 -2.38
C VAL A 179 4.07 -25.73 -1.56
N GLU A 180 5.01 -24.84 -1.22
CA GLU A 180 6.15 -25.18 -0.37
C GLU A 180 5.73 -25.58 1.06
N ARG A 181 4.75 -24.90 1.62
CA ARG A 181 4.17 -25.28 2.94
C ARG A 181 3.56 -26.67 2.86
N GLN A 182 2.74 -26.97 1.87
CA GLN A 182 2.14 -28.30 1.71
C GLN A 182 3.22 -29.38 1.46
N THR A 183 4.27 -29.09 0.69
CA THR A 183 5.37 -30.04 0.46
C THR A 183 6.32 -30.15 1.66
N SER A 184 6.51 -29.08 2.44
CA SER A 184 7.31 -29.08 3.65
C SER A 184 6.65 -29.92 4.75
N PHE A 185 5.32 -29.86 4.90
CA PHE A 185 4.59 -30.75 5.82
C PHE A 185 4.73 -32.23 5.42
N ARG A 186 4.82 -32.55 4.13
CA ARG A 186 5.09 -33.93 3.64
C ARG A 186 6.52 -34.37 3.83
N LYS A 187 7.49 -33.48 4.02
CA LYS A 187 8.93 -33.80 4.11
C LYS A 187 9.51 -33.70 5.52
N ILE A 188 8.74 -33.26 6.51
CA ILE A 188 9.18 -33.29 7.90
C ILE A 188 9.22 -34.76 8.33
N ARG A 189 10.39 -35.39 8.20
CA ARG A 189 10.67 -36.63 8.91
C ARG A 189 10.66 -36.27 10.40
N LEU A 190 9.61 -36.67 11.07
CA LEU A 190 9.53 -36.53 12.51
C LEU A 190 10.76 -37.19 13.16
N PRO A 191 11.31 -36.64 14.25
CA PRO A 191 12.38 -37.28 15.01
C PRO A 191 12.02 -38.74 15.28
N GLY A 192 12.98 -39.63 15.21
CA GLY A 192 12.77 -41.09 15.18
C GLY A 192 11.84 -41.70 16.28
N LYS A 193 11.51 -40.90 17.30
CA LYS A 193 10.56 -41.27 18.35
C LYS A 193 9.11 -40.86 18.08
N LEU A 194 8.87 -40.08 17.01
CA LEU A 194 7.53 -39.67 16.59
C LEU A 194 7.13 -40.44 15.33
N ALA A 195 5.89 -40.80 15.20
CA ALA A 195 5.29 -41.36 14.00
C ALA A 195 4.08 -40.52 13.63
N ASP A 196 3.94 -40.23 12.33
CA ASP A 196 2.82 -39.45 11.82
C ASP A 196 1.65 -40.35 11.45
N CYS A 197 0.45 -39.80 11.43
CA CYS A 197 -0.75 -40.47 10.98
C CYS A 197 -0.67 -40.77 9.48
N ALA A 198 -1.16 -41.92 9.04
CA ALA A 198 -1.26 -42.27 7.62
C ALA A 198 -2.33 -41.45 6.88
N SER A 199 -3.25 -40.78 7.58
CA SER A 199 -4.31 -39.97 7.02
C SER A 199 -3.93 -38.48 7.00
N ASP A 200 -4.13 -37.79 5.87
CA ASP A 200 -3.97 -36.33 5.74
C ASP A 200 -5.16 -35.55 6.32
N LYS A 201 -6.21 -36.23 6.80
CA LYS A 201 -7.41 -35.60 7.39
C LYS A 201 -7.32 -35.61 8.89
N THR A 202 -7.61 -34.47 9.51
CA THR A 202 -7.65 -34.35 10.99
C THR A 202 -8.85 -35.06 11.61
N GLU A 203 -9.88 -35.33 10.83
CA GLU A 203 -11.11 -35.99 11.28
C GLU A 203 -10.89 -37.53 11.37
N GLY A 204 -11.09 -38.11 12.55
CA GLY A 204 -10.84 -39.53 12.80
C GLY A 204 -9.39 -39.89 13.12
N THR A 205 -8.53 -38.90 13.42
CA THR A 205 -7.15 -39.15 13.90
C THR A 205 -7.09 -39.14 15.43
N GLU A 206 -6.23 -39.98 16.00
CA GLU A 206 -6.02 -40.13 17.44
C GLU A 206 -4.54 -39.91 17.77
N LEU A 207 -4.27 -39.28 18.90
CA LEU A 207 -2.90 -39.10 19.41
C LEU A 207 -2.60 -40.18 20.48
N PHE A 208 -1.61 -41.05 20.20
CA PHE A 208 -1.09 -42.02 21.12
C PHE A 208 0.18 -41.52 21.78
N ILE A 209 0.18 -41.43 23.10
CA ILE A 209 1.38 -41.10 23.88
C ILE A 209 1.77 -42.38 24.64
N VAL A 210 2.96 -42.90 24.34
CA VAL A 210 3.46 -44.15 24.90
C VAL A 210 4.79 -43.92 25.62
N GLU A 211 5.03 -44.68 26.71
CA GLU A 211 6.27 -44.65 27.45
C GLU A 211 7.22 -45.74 26.93
N GLY A 212 8.39 -45.31 26.44
CA GLY A 212 9.46 -46.20 26.00
C GLY A 212 9.31 -46.77 24.60
N ASP A 213 10.43 -47.24 24.05
CA ASP A 213 10.54 -47.67 22.64
C ASP A 213 9.79 -49.00 22.36
N SER A 214 9.63 -49.86 23.37
CA SER A 214 8.91 -51.13 23.22
C SER A 214 7.40 -50.93 23.00
N ALA A 215 6.79 -49.98 23.72
CA ALA A 215 5.37 -49.64 23.55
C ALA A 215 5.16 -48.85 22.24
N GLY A 216 6.09 -47.97 21.88
CA GLY A 216 6.07 -47.23 20.63
C GLY A 216 6.17 -48.07 19.37
N GLY A 217 6.90 -49.18 19.43
CA GLY A 217 6.99 -50.16 18.34
C GLY A 217 5.70 -50.93 18.06
N SER A 218 4.89 -51.16 19.10
CA SER A 218 3.58 -51.83 18.95
C SER A 218 2.45 -50.89 18.54
N ALA A 219 2.63 -49.57 18.70
CA ALA A 219 1.66 -48.54 18.33
C ALA A 219 1.84 -48.01 16.88
N LYS A 220 2.97 -48.32 16.26
CA LYS A 220 3.28 -48.04 14.85
C LYS A 220 2.74 -49.11 13.93
#